data_cf2a14529d4f7382385d62b08519f9b7
#
_entry.id   cf2a14529d4f7382385d62b08519f9b7
#
_cell.length_a   1.000
_cell.length_b   1.000
_cell.length_c   1.000
_cell.angle_alpha   90.00
_cell.angle_beta   90.00
_cell.angle_gamma   90.00
#
_symmetry.space_group_name_H-M   'P 1'
#
loop_
_entity.id
_entity.type
_entity.pdbx_description
1 polymer ?
#
loop_
_entity_poly.entity_id
_entity_poly.type
_entity_poly.pdbx_seq_one_letter_code
_entity_poly.pdbx_strand_id
1 'polypeptide(L)'
;MQRPDRSRYATTKQGSLRPGHVIVKKIYNNNVLLGVNGSGTEMVVNARGIAYGRHRGEIVDASSAQRYVAEGAYRTTAIASLLTNATHTEVRVAQAIVELAREELGTPHARRMMLPILDHLVAAVHRAKQGAVIDFPLEWEVRQLYPCLLYTSDAATICSV
;
A
#
# COMPACT_ATOMS: atom_id res chain seq x y z
N MET A 1 1.27 33.85 27.50
CA MET A 1 1.16 32.87 26.42
C MET A 1 2.54 32.25 26.20
N GLN A 2 2.84 31.18 26.97
CA GLN A 2 4.17 30.55 27.01
C GLN A 2 4.29 29.57 25.84
N ARG A 3 5.37 29.71 25.06
CA ARG A 3 5.73 28.73 24.00
C ARG A 3 6.13 27.40 24.68
N PRO A 4 5.67 26.25 24.17
CA PRO A 4 6.10 24.96 24.72
C PRO A 4 7.59 24.76 24.44
N ASP A 5 8.27 24.32 25.49
CA ASP A 5 9.69 24.01 25.54
C ASP A 5 10.09 22.98 24.46
N ARG A 6 10.97 23.38 23.55
CA ARG A 6 11.53 22.57 22.47
C ARG A 6 12.60 21.55 22.92
N SER A 7 12.86 21.46 24.24
CA SER A 7 13.98 20.70 24.79
C SER A 7 13.65 19.20 25.07
N ARG A 8 12.43 18.72 24.81
CA ARG A 8 12.04 17.35 25.14
C ARG A 8 12.16 16.34 23.97
N TYR A 9 12.71 16.74 22.86
CA TYR A 9 12.99 15.78 21.78
C TYR A 9 14.39 15.20 21.98
N ALA A 10 14.55 14.44 23.05
CA ALA A 10 15.73 13.64 23.30
C ALA A 10 15.97 12.71 22.11
N THR A 11 17.14 12.81 21.52
CA THR A 11 17.70 11.89 20.52
C THR A 11 17.65 10.48 21.11
N THR A 12 16.57 9.75 20.87
CA THR A 12 16.45 8.36 21.31
C THR A 12 17.44 7.56 20.48
N LYS A 13 18.45 6.98 21.14
CA LYS A 13 19.44 6.08 20.54
C LYS A 13 18.69 5.01 19.75
N GLN A 14 18.93 4.88 18.46
CA GLN A 14 18.29 3.97 17.51
C GLN A 14 18.34 2.48 17.93
N GLY A 15 19.11 2.12 18.95
CA GLY A 15 19.34 0.73 19.37
C GLY A 15 18.38 0.16 20.41
N SER A 16 17.34 0.89 20.87
CA SER A 16 16.48 0.41 21.97
C SER A 16 14.97 0.34 21.65
N LEU A 17 14.59 0.44 20.37
CA LEU A 17 13.20 0.28 19.97
C LEU A 17 12.76 -1.18 20.06
N ARG A 18 11.61 -1.43 20.69
CA ARG A 18 11.00 -2.76 20.71
C ARG A 18 10.66 -3.21 19.29
N PRO A 19 10.72 -4.51 18.98
CA PRO A 19 10.23 -5.02 17.71
C PRO A 19 8.81 -4.53 17.42
N GLY A 20 8.55 -4.11 16.17
CA GLY A 20 7.25 -3.59 15.79
C GLY A 20 7.03 -2.09 16.02
N HIS A 21 7.91 -1.41 16.78
CA HIS A 21 7.80 0.03 16.99
C HIS A 21 8.61 0.81 15.95
N VAL A 22 8.13 2.01 15.64
CA VAL A 22 8.80 2.95 14.72
C VAL A 22 8.85 4.35 15.32
N ILE A 23 9.89 5.10 14.99
CA ILE A 23 9.97 6.54 15.26
C ILE A 23 9.35 7.27 14.08
N VAL A 24 8.38 8.12 14.31
CA VAL A 24 7.70 8.92 13.29
C VAL A 24 8.68 9.92 12.67
N LYS A 25 8.93 9.83 11.38
CA LYS A 25 9.70 10.81 10.60
C LYS A 25 8.83 11.84 9.93
N LYS A 26 7.71 11.41 9.35
CA LYS A 26 6.77 12.27 8.64
C LYS A 26 5.37 11.68 8.71
N ILE A 27 4.38 12.54 8.86
CA ILE A 27 2.96 12.19 8.80
C ILE A 27 2.43 12.67 7.47
N TYR A 28 1.71 11.81 6.74
CA TYR A 28 1.08 12.14 5.46
C TYR A 28 -0.42 12.43 5.65
N ASN A 29 -1.10 11.57 6.42
CA ASN A 29 -2.49 11.76 6.85
C ASN A 29 -2.73 10.98 8.17
N ASN A 30 -3.96 10.90 8.65
CA ASN A 30 -4.30 10.22 9.91
C ASN A 30 -3.97 8.72 9.92
N ASN A 31 -3.82 8.09 8.76
CA ASN A 31 -3.65 6.64 8.60
C ASN A 31 -2.28 6.25 8.05
N VAL A 32 -1.51 7.20 7.51
CA VAL A 32 -0.23 6.95 6.83
C VAL A 32 0.87 7.82 7.42
N LEU A 33 1.94 7.18 7.84
CA LEU A 33 3.16 7.86 8.29
C LEU A 33 4.41 7.19 7.71
N LEU A 34 5.51 7.95 7.67
CA LEU A 34 6.85 7.44 7.47
C LEU A 34 7.49 7.23 8.84
N GLY A 35 7.94 6.04 9.11
CA GLY A 35 8.64 5.68 10.32
C GLY A 35 10.00 5.07 10.05
N VAL A 36 10.81 5.02 11.10
CA VAL A 36 12.11 4.31 11.12
C VAL A 36 12.10 3.32 12.26
N ASN A 37 12.47 2.08 11.97
CA ASN A 37 12.58 1.04 12.99
C ASN A 37 13.89 1.11 13.78
N GLY A 38 14.08 0.21 14.74
CA GLY A 38 15.30 0.13 15.57
C GLY A 38 16.59 -0.18 14.79
N SER A 39 16.48 -0.76 13.59
CA SER A 39 17.63 -1.02 12.70
C SER A 39 17.93 0.15 11.73
N GLY A 40 17.20 1.25 11.82
CA GLY A 40 17.39 2.41 10.94
C GLY A 40 16.69 2.30 9.58
N THR A 41 15.88 1.25 9.36
CA THR A 41 15.16 1.07 8.10
C THR A 41 13.94 1.97 8.05
N GLU A 42 13.83 2.77 6.99
CA GLU A 42 12.64 3.57 6.70
C GLU A 42 11.53 2.72 6.12
N MET A 43 10.30 2.97 6.58
CA MET A 43 9.12 2.28 6.09
C MET A 43 7.89 3.19 6.11
N VAL A 44 7.03 3.02 5.13
CA VAL A 44 5.69 3.61 5.16
C VAL A 44 4.79 2.69 5.97
N VAL A 45 4.14 3.25 6.98
CA VAL A 45 3.24 2.52 7.88
C VAL A 45 1.83 2.98 7.60
N ASN A 46 0.94 2.02 7.36
CA ASN A 46 -0.47 2.25 7.09
C ASN A 46 -1.33 1.46 8.06
N ALA A 47 -2.13 2.16 8.86
CA ALA A 47 -3.20 1.59 9.68
C ALA A 47 -4.20 2.68 10.04
N ARG A 48 -5.44 2.31 10.31
CA ARG A 48 -6.49 3.25 10.70
C ARG A 48 -6.09 4.03 11.94
N GLY A 49 -6.00 5.35 11.83
CA GLY A 49 -5.74 6.26 12.94
C GLY A 49 -4.32 6.21 13.51
N ILE A 50 -3.37 5.49 12.89
CA ILE A 50 -2.02 5.30 13.45
C ILE A 50 -1.25 6.61 13.62
N ALA A 51 -1.53 7.59 12.78
CA ALA A 51 -0.88 8.91 12.79
C ALA A 51 -1.75 9.99 13.43
N TYR A 52 -2.98 9.66 13.87
CA TYR A 52 -3.89 10.63 14.47
C TYR A 52 -3.33 11.18 15.80
N GLY A 53 -3.21 12.50 15.90
CA GLY A 53 -2.66 13.18 17.07
C GLY A 53 -1.17 12.93 17.33
N ARG A 54 -0.44 12.31 16.40
CA ARG A 54 0.98 12.03 16.54
C ARG A 54 1.84 13.15 16.02
N HIS A 55 3.11 13.17 16.47
CA HIS A 55 4.09 14.17 16.09
C HIS A 55 5.38 13.50 15.61
N ARG A 56 6.16 14.24 14.84
CA ARG A 56 7.50 13.80 14.44
C ARG A 56 8.37 13.54 15.66
N GLY A 57 9.08 12.41 15.68
CA GLY A 57 9.96 11.98 16.77
C GLY A 57 9.28 11.08 17.80
N GLU A 58 7.95 10.92 17.77
CA GLU A 58 7.25 10.01 18.66
C GLU A 58 7.49 8.55 18.26
N ILE A 59 7.45 7.67 19.27
CA ILE A 59 7.48 6.22 19.07
C ILE A 59 6.04 5.72 18.97
N VAL A 60 5.76 4.98 17.90
CA VAL A 60 4.45 4.40 17.62
C VAL A 60 4.58 2.89 17.50
N ASP A 61 3.65 2.17 18.12
CA ASP A 61 3.51 0.74 17.92
C ASP A 61 2.87 0.48 16.54
N ALA A 62 3.63 -0.13 15.66
CA ALA A 62 3.25 -0.52 14.31
C ALA A 62 3.16 -2.04 14.15
N SER A 63 3.06 -2.80 15.25
CA SER A 63 3.06 -4.27 15.23
C SER A 63 1.89 -4.84 14.44
N SER A 64 0.71 -4.25 14.58
CA SER A 64 -0.51 -4.61 13.85
C SER A 64 -0.72 -3.84 12.53
N ALA A 65 0.15 -2.86 12.24
CA ALA A 65 0.06 -2.04 11.07
C ALA A 65 0.72 -2.70 9.86
N GLN A 66 0.27 -2.31 8.67
CA GLN A 66 0.95 -2.67 7.45
C GLN A 66 2.18 -1.80 7.24
N ARG A 67 3.28 -2.44 6.90
CA ARG A 67 4.59 -1.82 6.76
C ARG A 67 5.13 -2.10 5.37
N TYR A 68 5.46 -1.03 4.66
CA TYR A 68 6.00 -1.08 3.31
C TYR A 68 7.41 -0.49 3.31
N VAL A 69 8.38 -1.32 2.98
CA VAL A 69 9.77 -0.90 2.78
C VAL A 69 9.96 -0.65 1.28
N ALA A 70 10.63 0.43 0.93
CA ALA A 70 10.93 0.74 -0.45
C ALA A 70 11.96 -0.26 -0.99
N GLU A 71 11.54 -1.09 -1.95
CA GLU A 71 12.38 -2.04 -2.66
C GLU A 71 12.23 -1.85 -4.17
N GLY A 72 13.32 -1.93 -4.90
CA GLY A 72 13.31 -1.88 -6.37
C GLY A 72 12.80 -0.56 -6.95
N ALA A 73 11.74 -0.63 -7.78
CA ALA A 73 11.21 0.52 -8.52
C ALA A 73 10.43 1.53 -7.66
N TYR A 74 9.97 1.14 -6.48
CA TYR A 74 9.15 2.01 -5.64
C TYR A 74 10.01 2.79 -4.63
N ARG A 75 9.96 4.12 -4.73
CA ARG A 75 10.53 5.00 -3.69
C ARG A 75 9.52 5.17 -2.55
N THR A 76 10.01 5.37 -1.34
CA THR A 76 9.19 5.60 -0.13
C THR A 76 8.12 6.69 -0.33
N THR A 77 8.45 7.74 -1.07
CA THR A 77 7.52 8.84 -1.38
C THR A 77 6.38 8.40 -2.30
N ALA A 78 6.65 7.54 -3.29
CA ALA A 78 5.63 7.01 -4.19
C ALA A 78 4.67 6.08 -3.44
N ILE A 79 5.19 5.20 -2.59
CA ILE A 79 4.40 4.33 -1.72
C ILE A 79 3.49 5.17 -0.81
N ALA A 80 4.05 6.19 -0.17
CA ALA A 80 3.28 7.07 0.70
C ALA A 80 2.20 7.83 -0.05
N SER A 81 2.48 8.34 -1.25
CA SER A 81 1.51 9.03 -2.10
C SER A 81 0.36 8.11 -2.49
N LEU A 82 0.67 6.89 -2.94
CA LEU A 82 -0.34 5.89 -3.31
C LEU A 82 -1.27 5.58 -2.13
N LEU A 83 -0.70 5.26 -0.96
CA LEU A 83 -1.47 4.92 0.24
C LEU A 83 -2.26 6.12 0.81
N THR A 84 -1.78 7.35 0.59
CA THR A 84 -2.48 8.57 1.01
C THR A 84 -3.70 8.85 0.15
N ASN A 85 -3.62 8.56 -1.15
CA ASN A 85 -4.68 8.77 -2.13
C ASN A 85 -5.71 7.63 -2.15
N ALA A 86 -5.30 6.43 -1.76
CA ALA A 86 -6.18 5.27 -1.70
C ALA A 86 -7.17 5.37 -0.53
N THR A 87 -8.40 5.00 -0.76
CA THR A 87 -9.39 4.81 0.30
C THR A 87 -9.10 3.53 1.08
N HIS A 88 -9.60 3.47 2.31
CA HIS A 88 -9.49 2.26 3.13
C HIS A 88 -10.12 1.03 2.44
N THR A 89 -11.21 1.22 1.69
CA THR A 89 -11.86 0.15 0.94
C THR A 89 -10.97 -0.39 -0.17
N GLU A 90 -10.34 0.50 -0.96
CA GLU A 90 -9.43 0.11 -2.05
C GLU A 90 -8.22 -0.66 -1.51
N VAL A 91 -7.64 -0.22 -0.38
CA VAL A 91 -6.55 -0.95 0.27
C VAL A 91 -7.00 -2.36 0.69
N ARG A 92 -8.17 -2.49 1.31
CA ARG A 92 -8.73 -3.80 1.72
C ARG A 92 -9.01 -4.72 0.55
N VAL A 93 -9.56 -4.19 -0.54
CA VAL A 93 -9.81 -4.98 -1.77
C VAL A 93 -8.49 -5.47 -2.36
N ALA A 94 -7.49 -4.59 -2.50
CA ALA A 94 -6.17 -5.00 -2.98
C ALA A 94 -5.54 -6.10 -2.11
N GLN A 95 -5.69 -6.00 -0.78
CA GLN A 95 -5.24 -7.04 0.15
C GLN A 95 -5.95 -8.39 -0.06
N ALA A 96 -7.27 -8.35 -0.21
CA ALA A 96 -8.06 -9.55 -0.45
C ALA A 96 -7.65 -10.24 -1.77
N ILE A 97 -7.41 -9.47 -2.83
CA ILE A 97 -6.91 -10.00 -4.11
C ILE A 97 -5.54 -10.66 -3.94
N VAL A 98 -4.62 -10.02 -3.24
CA VAL A 98 -3.27 -10.57 -2.99
C VAL A 98 -3.34 -11.85 -2.17
N GLU A 99 -4.22 -11.90 -1.16
CA GLU A 99 -4.37 -13.08 -0.31
C GLU A 99 -4.98 -14.24 -1.09
N LEU A 100 -6.01 -13.98 -1.89
CA LEU A 100 -6.60 -14.98 -2.78
C LEU A 100 -5.56 -15.52 -3.78
N ALA A 101 -4.79 -14.63 -4.40
CA ALA A 101 -3.71 -15.03 -5.31
C ALA A 101 -2.63 -15.86 -4.62
N ARG A 102 -2.33 -15.56 -3.36
CA ARG A 102 -1.38 -16.35 -2.56
C ARG A 102 -1.90 -17.76 -2.29
N GLU A 103 -3.18 -17.89 -1.98
CA GLU A 103 -3.83 -19.17 -1.70
C GLU A 103 -3.93 -20.04 -2.97
N GLU A 104 -4.43 -19.47 -4.06
CA GLU A 104 -4.67 -20.19 -5.30
C GLU A 104 -3.39 -20.54 -6.07
N LEU A 105 -2.41 -19.61 -6.11
CA LEU A 105 -1.19 -19.78 -6.90
C LEU A 105 -0.01 -20.33 -6.08
N GLY A 106 -0.14 -20.44 -4.76
CA GLY A 106 0.93 -20.94 -3.88
C GLY A 106 2.22 -20.14 -3.93
N THR A 107 2.18 -18.89 -4.46
CA THR A 107 3.39 -18.11 -4.72
C THR A 107 3.74 -17.18 -3.56
N PRO A 108 4.96 -17.25 -3.02
CA PRO A 108 5.41 -16.32 -1.99
C PRO A 108 5.55 -14.88 -2.50
N HIS A 109 5.58 -14.69 -3.82
CA HIS A 109 5.73 -13.39 -4.46
C HIS A 109 4.43 -12.57 -4.52
N ALA A 110 3.28 -13.17 -4.21
CA ALA A 110 1.99 -12.48 -4.24
C ALA A 110 2.00 -11.16 -3.42
N ARG A 111 2.69 -11.15 -2.28
CA ARG A 111 2.81 -9.93 -1.44
C ARG A 111 3.48 -8.74 -2.14
N ARG A 112 4.39 -8.98 -3.09
CA ARG A 112 5.04 -7.92 -3.89
C ARG A 112 4.08 -7.27 -4.88
N MET A 113 2.97 -7.95 -5.20
CA MET A 113 1.93 -7.43 -6.10
C MET A 113 0.98 -6.44 -5.41
N MET A 114 1.08 -6.27 -4.09
CA MET A 114 0.17 -5.40 -3.32
C MET A 114 0.13 -3.97 -3.85
N LEU A 115 1.29 -3.33 -4.03
CA LEU A 115 1.35 -1.95 -4.51
C LEU A 115 0.94 -1.81 -5.98
N PRO A 116 1.41 -2.65 -6.92
CA PRO A 116 0.92 -2.65 -8.30
C PRO A 116 -0.60 -2.84 -8.41
N ILE A 117 -1.17 -3.78 -7.66
CA ILE A 117 -2.62 -4.03 -7.67
C ILE A 117 -3.38 -2.82 -7.10
N LEU A 118 -2.90 -2.25 -6.00
CA LEU A 118 -3.52 -1.06 -5.39
C LEU A 118 -3.48 0.13 -6.35
N ASP A 119 -2.36 0.39 -7.00
CA ASP A 119 -2.22 1.48 -7.97
C ASP A 119 -3.19 1.31 -9.15
N HIS A 120 -3.27 0.10 -9.69
CA HIS A 120 -4.23 -0.25 -10.76
C HIS A 120 -5.68 -0.05 -10.32
N LEU A 121 -6.02 -0.52 -9.13
CA LEU A 121 -7.36 -0.41 -8.56
C LEU A 121 -7.78 1.05 -8.36
N VAL A 122 -6.92 1.86 -7.74
CA VAL A 122 -7.17 3.29 -7.52
C VAL A 122 -7.38 4.00 -8.86
N ALA A 123 -6.52 3.74 -9.84
CA ALA A 123 -6.64 4.33 -11.17
C ALA A 123 -7.93 3.88 -11.89
N ALA A 124 -8.30 2.60 -11.78
CA ALA A 124 -9.52 2.07 -12.40
C ALA A 124 -10.79 2.68 -11.77
N VAL A 125 -10.86 2.73 -10.44
CA VAL A 125 -11.99 3.35 -9.72
C VAL A 125 -12.10 4.83 -10.04
N HIS A 126 -10.97 5.54 -10.13
CA HIS A 126 -10.97 6.95 -10.49
C HIS A 126 -11.53 7.18 -11.88
N ARG A 127 -11.09 6.41 -12.89
CA ARG A 127 -11.63 6.48 -14.26
C ARG A 127 -13.12 6.16 -14.30
N ALA A 128 -13.54 5.10 -13.63
CA ALA A 128 -14.95 4.72 -13.58
C ALA A 128 -15.84 5.81 -13.00
N LYS A 129 -15.39 6.48 -11.93
CA LYS A 129 -16.11 7.62 -11.33
C LYS A 129 -16.21 8.82 -12.26
N GLN A 130 -15.25 8.99 -13.17
CA GLN A 130 -15.26 10.05 -14.18
C GLN A 130 -16.07 9.69 -15.42
N GLY A 131 -16.64 8.48 -15.48
CA GLY A 131 -17.35 7.99 -16.66
C GLY A 131 -16.43 7.75 -17.87
N ALA A 132 -15.12 7.68 -17.64
CA ALA A 132 -14.16 7.41 -18.70
C ALA A 132 -14.27 5.95 -19.13
N VAL A 133 -14.71 5.73 -20.35
CA VAL A 133 -14.68 4.42 -21.01
C VAL A 133 -13.27 4.23 -21.58
N ILE A 134 -12.63 3.13 -21.23
CA ILE A 134 -11.38 2.75 -21.87
C ILE A 134 -11.76 2.10 -23.19
N ASP A 135 -11.49 2.80 -24.30
CA ASP A 135 -11.47 2.18 -25.60
C ASP A 135 -10.18 1.36 -25.69
N PHE A 136 -10.31 0.08 -25.97
CA PHE A 136 -9.18 -0.83 -26.09
C PHE A 136 -8.90 -1.07 -27.60
N PRO A 137 -8.09 -0.22 -28.23
CA PRO A 137 -7.91 -0.23 -29.67
C PRO A 137 -7.35 -1.55 -30.23
N LEU A 138 -6.68 -2.33 -29.36
CA LEU A 138 -6.12 -3.65 -29.71
C LEU A 138 -7.05 -4.82 -29.35
N GLU A 139 -8.29 -4.58 -28.92
CA GLU A 139 -9.22 -5.64 -28.53
C GLU A 139 -9.44 -6.65 -29.67
N TRP A 140 -9.57 -6.14 -30.89
CA TRP A 140 -9.77 -6.99 -32.06
C TRP A 140 -8.57 -7.89 -32.34
N GLU A 141 -7.34 -7.35 -32.30
CA GLU A 141 -6.09 -8.07 -32.48
C GLU A 141 -5.88 -9.12 -31.38
N VAL A 142 -6.11 -8.76 -30.12
CA VAL A 142 -6.01 -9.70 -29.00
C VAL A 142 -7.05 -10.81 -29.14
N ARG A 143 -8.26 -10.49 -29.57
CA ARG A 143 -9.33 -11.45 -29.80
C ARG A 143 -8.98 -12.45 -30.90
N GLN A 144 -8.30 -11.99 -31.94
CA GLN A 144 -7.88 -12.82 -33.08
C GLN A 144 -6.62 -13.66 -32.77
N LEU A 145 -5.60 -13.06 -32.13
CA LEU A 145 -4.31 -13.68 -31.92
C LEU A 145 -4.24 -14.48 -30.62
N TYR A 146 -4.95 -14.04 -29.59
CA TYR A 146 -4.89 -14.60 -28.25
C TYR A 146 -6.27 -14.75 -27.61
N PRO A 147 -7.18 -15.51 -28.22
CA PRO A 147 -8.55 -15.65 -27.72
C PRO A 147 -8.62 -16.15 -26.27
N CYS A 148 -7.66 -16.98 -25.85
CA CYS A 148 -7.58 -17.50 -24.50
C CYS A 148 -7.39 -16.40 -23.42
N LEU A 149 -6.79 -15.26 -23.75
CA LEU A 149 -6.60 -14.17 -22.79
C LEU A 149 -7.91 -13.43 -22.47
N LEU A 150 -8.86 -13.40 -23.42
CA LEU A 150 -10.17 -12.77 -23.23
C LEU A 150 -11.16 -13.72 -22.56
N TYR A 151 -11.05 -15.02 -22.82
CA TYR A 151 -11.90 -16.02 -22.18
C TYR A 151 -11.62 -16.20 -20.69
N THR A 152 -10.45 -15.82 -20.18
CA THR A 152 -10.16 -15.89 -18.74
C THR A 152 -10.85 -14.81 -17.91
N SER A 153 -11.30 -13.71 -18.52
CA SER A 153 -12.06 -12.68 -17.80
C SER A 153 -13.56 -13.01 -17.69
N ASP A 154 -14.11 -13.78 -18.64
CA ASP A 154 -15.53 -14.18 -18.63
C ASP A 154 -15.75 -15.67 -18.32
N ALA A 155 -14.71 -16.47 -18.33
CA ALA A 155 -14.77 -17.93 -18.31
C ALA A 155 -14.41 -18.56 -16.96
N ALA A 156 -14.79 -17.96 -15.85
CA ALA A 156 -14.99 -18.76 -14.63
C ALA A 156 -16.11 -19.80 -14.80
N THR A 157 -16.74 -19.88 -15.99
CA THR A 157 -17.95 -20.70 -16.22
C THR A 157 -17.80 -21.80 -17.28
N ILE A 158 -16.74 -21.85 -18.09
CA ILE A 158 -16.69 -22.77 -19.27
C ILE A 158 -15.43 -23.62 -19.36
N CYS A 159 -14.70 -23.92 -18.30
CA CYS A 159 -13.72 -24.99 -18.29
C CYS A 159 -14.13 -26.11 -17.31
N SER A 160 -15.38 -26.58 -17.45
CA SER A 160 -15.84 -27.83 -16.88
C SER A 160 -16.32 -28.71 -18.05
N VAL A 161 -15.38 -29.28 -18.82
CA VAL A 161 -15.57 -30.51 -19.60
C VAL A 161 -14.28 -31.29 -19.56
#